data_7dc825bb98769290635e0a175d93f8c2
#
_entry.id   7dc825bb98769290635e0a175d93f8c2
#
_cell.length_a   1.000
_cell.length_b   1.000
_cell.length_c   1.000
_cell.angle_alpha   90.00
_cell.angle_beta   90.00
_cell.angle_gamma   90.00
#
_symmetry.space_group_name_H-M   'P 1'
#
loop_
_entity.id
_entity.type
_entity.pdbx_description
1 polymer ?
#
loop_
_entity_poly.entity_id
_entity_poly.type
_entity_poly.pdbx_seq_one_letter_code
_entity_poly.pdbx_strand_id
1 'polypeptide(L)'
;MNERITEELVRNKFTQHGYYNDSNLVIDEQKSTIPQIDKLLQTASKKGSGKGFPEFIIKSKEINGFVCVVECKADITKHQSKTLNKYSDYAVDGAKLYADYLSKELDVLFIGVSGQNEKELKVSHYFQLKGKSEIQPAFDNEILDFNSYIETYKQVRFRVDYQELFKYVRTHLKSF
;
A
#
# COMPACT_ATOMS: atom_id res chain seq x y z
N MET A 1 19.73 -9.80 -11.54
CA MET A 1 18.27 -9.63 -11.55
C MET A 1 17.96 -8.15 -11.66
N ASN A 2 16.95 -7.78 -12.44
CA ASN A 2 16.64 -6.38 -12.76
C ASN A 2 15.22 -6.03 -12.27
N GLU A 3 15.09 -5.18 -11.25
CA GLU A 3 13.80 -4.75 -10.69
C GLU A 3 12.90 -4.08 -11.74
N ARG A 4 13.47 -3.43 -12.76
CA ARG A 4 12.70 -2.82 -13.85
C ARG A 4 11.77 -3.79 -14.59
N ILE A 5 12.14 -5.09 -14.66
CA ILE A 5 11.27 -6.10 -15.26
C ILE A 5 10.02 -6.31 -14.39
N THR A 6 10.19 -6.37 -13.09
CA THR A 6 9.06 -6.48 -12.14
C THR A 6 8.16 -5.24 -12.23
N GLU A 7 8.75 -4.04 -12.28
CA GLU A 7 8.00 -2.80 -12.44
C GLU A 7 7.21 -2.77 -13.77
N GLU A 8 7.81 -3.28 -14.87
CA GLU A 8 7.13 -3.37 -16.17
C GLU A 8 5.95 -4.35 -16.10
N LEU A 9 6.09 -5.48 -15.42
CA LEU A 9 4.98 -6.41 -15.20
C LEU A 9 3.84 -5.73 -14.41
N VAL A 10 4.17 -4.93 -13.39
CA VAL A 10 3.17 -4.15 -12.65
C VAL A 10 2.48 -3.12 -13.55
N ARG A 11 3.23 -2.37 -14.38
CA ARG A 11 2.63 -1.41 -15.34
C ARG A 11 1.70 -2.10 -16.32
N ASN A 12 2.08 -3.29 -16.79
CA ASN A 12 1.24 -4.09 -17.70
C ASN A 12 -0.07 -4.50 -17.01
N LYS A 13 -0.03 -4.92 -15.73
CA LYS A 13 -1.23 -5.21 -14.96
C LYS A 13 -2.10 -3.96 -14.75
N PHE A 14 -1.51 -2.82 -14.45
CA PHE A 14 -2.25 -1.55 -14.36
C PHE A 14 -2.91 -1.19 -15.69
N THR A 15 -2.22 -1.39 -16.81
CA THR A 15 -2.79 -1.18 -18.15
C THR A 15 -3.95 -2.12 -18.42
N GLN A 16 -3.80 -3.42 -18.13
CA GLN A 16 -4.85 -4.43 -18.29
C GLN A 16 -6.10 -4.11 -17.48
N HIS A 17 -5.93 -3.57 -16.29
CA HIS A 17 -7.03 -3.17 -15.40
C HIS A 17 -7.51 -1.72 -15.60
N GLY A 18 -7.03 -1.04 -16.65
CA GLY A 18 -7.51 0.28 -17.03
C GLY A 18 -7.08 1.46 -16.14
N TYR A 19 -6.09 1.29 -15.28
CA TYR A 19 -5.64 2.33 -14.33
C TYR A 19 -5.26 3.63 -15.05
N TYR A 20 -4.53 3.55 -16.15
CA TYR A 20 -4.08 4.73 -16.91
C TYR A 20 -5.19 5.40 -17.73
N ASN A 21 -6.33 4.72 -17.89
CA ASN A 21 -7.51 5.25 -18.58
C ASN A 21 -8.54 5.85 -17.60
N ASP A 22 -8.34 5.67 -16.31
CA ASP A 22 -9.20 6.24 -15.28
C ASP A 22 -8.73 7.65 -14.91
N SER A 23 -9.47 8.65 -15.34
CA SER A 23 -9.19 10.07 -15.05
C SER A 23 -9.28 10.42 -13.56
N ASN A 24 -9.88 9.56 -12.74
CA ASN A 24 -10.00 9.73 -11.28
C ASN A 24 -8.75 9.24 -10.54
N LEU A 25 -7.86 8.51 -11.21
CA LEU A 25 -6.61 8.06 -10.62
C LEU A 25 -5.45 9.01 -10.93
N VAL A 26 -4.62 9.23 -9.92
CA VAL A 26 -3.27 9.79 -10.06
C VAL A 26 -2.30 8.66 -9.79
N ILE A 27 -1.45 8.35 -10.75
CA ILE A 27 -0.42 7.31 -10.65
C ILE A 27 0.92 7.99 -10.80
N ASP A 28 1.65 8.02 -9.71
CA ASP A 28 3.01 8.55 -9.65
C ASP A 28 4.01 7.39 -9.53
N GLU A 29 5.20 7.58 -10.07
CA GLU A 29 6.33 6.66 -9.91
C GLU A 29 7.44 7.36 -9.13
N GLN A 30 7.90 6.70 -8.07
CA GLN A 30 8.99 7.13 -7.18
C GLN A 30 8.74 8.45 -6.44
N LYS A 31 8.19 9.46 -7.08
CA LYS A 31 7.96 10.77 -6.47
C LYS A 31 6.52 11.19 -6.63
N SER A 32 5.84 11.48 -5.54
CA SER A 32 4.46 11.95 -5.58
C SER A 32 4.36 13.39 -6.09
N THR A 33 3.38 13.61 -6.97
CA THR A 33 2.95 14.95 -7.38
C THR A 33 1.99 15.59 -6.36
N ILE A 34 1.53 14.82 -5.36
CA ILE A 34 0.63 15.27 -4.31
C ILE A 34 1.44 15.75 -3.11
N PRO A 35 1.39 17.06 -2.76
CA PRO A 35 2.26 17.65 -1.73
C PRO A 35 2.18 16.97 -0.36
N GLN A 36 0.98 16.54 0.08
CA GLN A 36 0.80 15.84 1.35
C GLN A 36 1.59 14.53 1.38
N ILE A 37 1.47 13.74 0.32
CA ILE A 37 2.16 12.45 0.21
C ILE A 37 3.67 12.66 0.11
N ASP A 38 4.10 13.59 -0.73
CA ASP A 38 5.51 13.93 -0.88
C ASP A 38 6.14 14.35 0.46
N LYS A 39 5.44 15.17 1.25
CA LYS A 39 5.87 15.59 2.58
C LYS A 39 6.03 14.43 3.55
N LEU A 40 5.06 13.50 3.59
CA LEU A 40 5.11 12.33 4.47
C LEU A 40 6.27 11.39 4.15
N LEU A 41 6.68 11.33 2.88
CA LEU A 41 7.79 10.48 2.41
C LEU A 41 9.17 11.13 2.55
N GLN A 42 9.29 12.40 2.98
CA GLN A 42 10.58 13.13 3.06
C GLN A 42 11.64 12.44 3.91
N THR A 43 11.23 11.65 4.89
CA THR A 43 12.13 10.93 5.81
C THR A 43 11.95 9.41 5.77
N ALA A 44 11.25 8.89 4.76
CA ALA A 44 10.90 7.46 4.64
C ALA A 44 11.93 6.64 3.87
N SER A 45 13.21 6.95 4.01
CA SER A 45 14.27 6.22 3.30
C SER A 45 14.51 4.83 3.88
N LYS A 46 14.61 3.83 3.02
CA LYS A 46 15.03 2.46 3.36
C LYS A 46 16.44 2.39 3.96
N LYS A 47 17.25 3.42 3.78
CA LYS A 47 18.62 3.54 4.30
C LYS A 47 18.71 4.25 5.66
N GLY A 48 17.56 4.53 6.28
CA GLY A 48 17.48 5.16 7.61
C GLY A 48 17.51 6.68 7.62
N SER A 49 17.90 7.34 6.53
CA SER A 49 17.88 8.81 6.40
C SER A 49 17.55 9.25 4.97
N GLY A 50 16.80 10.33 4.83
CA GLY A 50 16.40 10.91 3.56
C GLY A 50 15.03 10.44 3.06
N LYS A 51 14.70 10.83 1.84
CA LYS A 51 13.40 10.63 1.22
C LYS A 51 13.15 9.19 0.81
N GLY A 52 11.91 8.74 0.95
CA GLY A 52 11.43 7.48 0.41
C GLY A 52 10.93 7.62 -1.03
N PHE A 53 11.16 6.57 -1.82
CA PHE A 53 10.78 6.49 -3.22
C PHE A 53 10.07 5.16 -3.48
N PRO A 54 8.74 5.05 -3.21
CA PRO A 54 7.97 3.87 -3.61
C PRO A 54 8.00 3.72 -5.14
N GLU A 55 7.96 2.50 -5.66
CA GLU A 55 7.95 2.30 -7.11
C GLU A 55 6.67 2.89 -7.74
N PHE A 56 5.52 2.69 -7.08
CA PHE A 56 4.26 3.32 -7.51
C PHE A 56 3.50 3.90 -6.32
N ILE A 57 2.82 5.01 -6.58
CA ILE A 57 1.90 5.68 -5.65
C ILE A 57 0.61 5.92 -6.41
N ILE A 58 -0.50 5.37 -5.94
CA ILE A 58 -1.81 5.50 -6.59
C ILE A 58 -2.77 6.20 -5.63
N LYS A 59 -3.40 7.26 -6.09
CA LYS A 59 -4.38 8.05 -5.35
C LYS A 59 -5.64 8.22 -6.17
N SER A 60 -6.79 7.90 -5.59
CA SER A 60 -8.08 8.29 -6.16
C SER A 60 -8.41 9.74 -5.82
N LYS A 61 -8.89 10.50 -6.79
CA LYS A 61 -9.40 11.88 -6.58
C LYS A 61 -10.75 11.88 -5.84
N GLU A 62 -11.50 10.78 -5.92
CA GLU A 62 -12.82 10.63 -5.31
C GLU A 62 -12.75 10.16 -3.86
N ILE A 63 -11.70 9.45 -3.48
CA ILE A 63 -11.53 8.87 -2.15
C ILE A 63 -10.49 9.65 -1.37
N ASN A 64 -10.97 10.50 -0.48
CA ASN A 64 -10.10 11.24 0.43
C ASN A 64 -9.55 10.32 1.53
N GLY A 65 -8.34 10.63 2.00
CA GLY A 65 -7.74 9.93 3.13
C GLY A 65 -7.21 8.53 2.82
N PHE A 66 -7.17 8.09 1.54
CA PHE A 66 -6.68 6.78 1.13
C PHE A 66 -5.60 6.89 0.05
N VAL A 67 -4.57 6.05 0.16
CA VAL A 67 -3.49 5.93 -0.82
C VAL A 67 -3.04 4.47 -0.97
N CYS A 68 -2.64 4.10 -2.17
CA CYS A 68 -2.00 2.81 -2.43
C CYS A 68 -0.53 3.03 -2.79
N VAL A 69 0.37 2.21 -2.24
CA VAL A 69 1.80 2.19 -2.59
C VAL A 69 2.25 0.80 -2.98
N VAL A 70 3.14 0.72 -3.95
CA VAL A 70 3.69 -0.54 -4.44
C VAL A 70 5.21 -0.51 -4.39
N GLU A 71 5.80 -1.61 -3.95
CA GLU A 71 7.23 -1.85 -3.96
C GLU A 71 7.54 -3.13 -4.72
N CYS A 72 8.60 -3.10 -5.52
CA CYS A 72 9.00 -4.19 -6.40
C CYS A 72 10.37 -4.76 -6.01
N LYS A 73 10.52 -6.09 -6.15
CA LYS A 73 11.79 -6.81 -6.10
C LYS A 73 11.90 -7.83 -7.20
N ALA A 74 13.06 -7.92 -7.82
CA ALA A 74 13.30 -8.88 -8.90
C ALA A 74 13.26 -10.34 -8.43
N ASP A 75 13.76 -10.60 -7.23
CA ASP A 75 13.93 -11.93 -6.67
C ASP A 75 12.68 -12.35 -5.87
N ILE A 76 12.03 -13.44 -6.29
CA ILE A 76 10.87 -14.01 -5.60
C ILE A 76 11.16 -14.47 -4.15
N THR A 77 12.43 -14.77 -3.84
CA THR A 77 12.86 -15.10 -2.47
C THR A 77 12.93 -13.87 -1.57
N LYS A 78 12.94 -12.70 -2.17
CA LYS A 78 12.93 -11.37 -1.51
C LYS A 78 11.53 -10.75 -1.47
N HIS A 79 10.51 -11.58 -1.36
CA HIS A 79 9.12 -11.11 -1.30
C HIS A 79 8.77 -10.48 0.05
N GLN A 80 8.91 -11.25 1.13
CA GLN A 80 8.56 -10.83 2.49
C GLN A 80 9.49 -11.48 3.51
N SER A 81 10.02 -10.69 4.45
CA SER A 81 10.79 -11.22 5.57
C SER A 81 9.88 -11.61 6.74
N LYS A 82 10.41 -12.42 7.67
CA LYS A 82 9.64 -12.82 8.87
C LYS A 82 9.29 -11.66 9.79
N THR A 83 10.11 -10.63 9.81
CA THR A 83 10.03 -9.49 10.76
C THR A 83 9.48 -8.21 10.14
N LEU A 84 9.28 -8.17 8.82
CA LEU A 84 8.78 -7.02 8.06
C LEU A 84 9.61 -5.72 8.28
N ASN A 85 10.89 -5.85 8.54
CA ASN A 85 11.79 -4.72 8.81
C ASN A 85 13.06 -4.69 7.95
N LYS A 86 13.15 -5.54 6.94
CA LYS A 86 14.27 -5.57 5.98
C LYS A 86 13.94 -4.77 4.73
N TYR A 87 13.73 -3.48 4.90
CA TYR A 87 13.11 -2.57 3.95
C TYR A 87 13.82 -2.47 2.59
N SER A 88 15.14 -2.58 2.56
CA SER A 88 15.91 -2.52 1.32
C SER A 88 15.88 -3.81 0.52
N ASP A 89 15.69 -4.94 1.21
CA ASP A 89 15.90 -6.26 0.62
C ASP A 89 14.61 -6.95 0.19
N TYR A 90 13.47 -6.63 0.81
CA TYR A 90 12.20 -7.32 0.61
C TYR A 90 11.11 -6.37 0.12
N ALA A 91 10.28 -6.85 -0.82
CA ALA A 91 9.22 -6.07 -1.43
C ALA A 91 8.17 -5.62 -0.41
N VAL A 92 7.59 -6.55 0.34
CA VAL A 92 6.56 -6.24 1.35
C VAL A 92 7.10 -5.36 2.45
N ASP A 93 8.33 -5.62 2.92
CA ASP A 93 8.97 -4.83 3.97
C ASP A 93 9.19 -3.37 3.51
N GLY A 94 9.64 -3.18 2.26
CA GLY A 94 9.82 -1.86 1.68
C GLY A 94 8.50 -1.10 1.55
N ALA A 95 7.45 -1.75 1.05
CA ALA A 95 6.11 -1.18 0.96
C ALA A 95 5.55 -0.82 2.35
N LYS A 96 5.78 -1.68 3.35
CA LYS A 96 5.38 -1.44 4.74
C LYS A 96 6.08 -0.21 5.33
N LEU A 97 7.37 -0.01 5.07
CA LEU A 97 8.05 1.20 5.53
C LEU A 97 7.32 2.46 5.07
N TYR A 98 6.97 2.53 3.79
CA TYR A 98 6.22 3.68 3.26
C TYR A 98 4.83 3.80 3.89
N ALA A 99 4.15 2.67 4.11
CA ALA A 99 2.88 2.66 4.80
C ALA A 99 2.98 3.20 6.23
N ASP A 100 4.04 2.89 6.98
CA ASP A 100 4.27 3.40 8.33
C ASP A 100 4.40 4.94 8.38
N TYR A 101 4.95 5.54 7.33
CA TYR A 101 5.02 7.00 7.21
C TYR A 101 3.72 7.63 6.73
N LEU A 102 3.08 7.04 5.74
CA LEU A 102 1.84 7.55 5.16
C LEU A 102 0.66 7.38 6.10
N SER A 103 0.62 6.31 6.90
CA SER A 103 -0.47 6.05 7.85
C SER A 103 -0.53 7.03 9.02
N LYS A 104 0.42 7.94 9.16
CA LYS A 104 0.30 9.07 10.08
C LYS A 104 -0.89 9.97 9.73
N GLU A 105 -1.24 10.08 8.46
CA GLU A 105 -2.30 10.96 7.98
C GLU A 105 -3.33 10.29 7.05
N LEU A 106 -3.02 9.12 6.49
CA LEU A 106 -3.82 8.45 5.46
C LEU A 106 -4.07 6.98 5.82
N ASP A 107 -5.17 6.42 5.34
CA ASP A 107 -5.33 4.97 5.25
C ASP A 107 -4.53 4.47 4.06
N VAL A 108 -3.80 3.37 4.23
CA VAL A 108 -2.84 2.89 3.23
C VAL A 108 -3.13 1.46 2.83
N LEU A 109 -3.24 1.21 1.53
CA LEU A 109 -3.02 -0.10 0.93
C LEU A 109 -1.56 -0.18 0.51
N PHE A 110 -0.79 -1.13 1.03
CA PHE A 110 0.56 -1.35 0.55
C PHE A 110 0.71 -2.73 -0.07
N ILE A 111 1.41 -2.78 -1.19
CA ILE A 111 1.55 -3.95 -2.05
C ILE A 111 3.02 -4.24 -2.27
N GLY A 112 3.43 -5.45 -1.91
CA GLY A 112 4.74 -5.97 -2.28
C GLY A 112 4.62 -6.88 -3.50
N VAL A 113 5.46 -6.64 -4.51
CA VAL A 113 5.51 -7.45 -5.74
C VAL A 113 6.92 -7.98 -5.95
N SER A 114 7.08 -9.27 -6.23
CA SER A 114 8.38 -9.84 -6.55
C SER A 114 8.31 -10.88 -7.65
N GLY A 115 9.38 -10.95 -8.45
CA GLY A 115 9.50 -11.86 -9.58
C GLY A 115 9.69 -11.14 -10.92
N GLN A 116 10.25 -11.85 -11.90
CA GLN A 116 10.53 -11.33 -13.24
C GLN A 116 9.73 -12.05 -14.34
N ASN A 117 8.74 -12.84 -13.96
CA ASN A 117 7.93 -13.64 -14.84
C ASN A 117 6.49 -13.63 -14.32
N GLU A 118 5.51 -13.40 -15.21
CA GLU A 118 4.09 -13.36 -14.84
C GLU A 118 3.59 -14.61 -14.12
N LYS A 119 4.12 -15.81 -14.50
CA LYS A 119 3.71 -17.08 -13.89
C LYS A 119 4.23 -17.27 -12.46
N GLU A 120 5.30 -16.57 -12.10
CA GLU A 120 5.98 -16.69 -10.81
C GLU A 120 5.83 -15.42 -9.96
N LEU A 121 5.10 -14.43 -10.48
CA LEU A 121 4.92 -13.17 -9.80
C LEU A 121 4.22 -13.39 -8.45
N LYS A 122 4.85 -12.96 -7.38
CA LYS A 122 4.24 -12.93 -6.05
C LYS A 122 3.74 -11.54 -5.76
N VAL A 123 2.51 -11.45 -5.27
CA VAL A 123 1.86 -10.19 -4.87
C VAL A 123 1.27 -10.38 -3.49
N SER A 124 1.55 -9.47 -2.57
CA SER A 124 0.91 -9.43 -1.25
C SER A 124 0.39 -8.05 -0.96
N HIS A 125 -0.81 -8.01 -0.37
CA HIS A 125 -1.56 -6.81 -0.09
C HIS A 125 -1.85 -6.71 1.40
N TYR A 126 -1.67 -5.51 1.95
CA TYR A 126 -2.01 -5.21 3.34
C TYR A 126 -2.63 -3.84 3.46
N PHE A 127 -3.63 -3.72 4.32
CA PHE A 127 -4.12 -2.42 4.79
C PHE A 127 -3.44 -2.03 6.10
N GLN A 128 -3.06 -0.76 6.19
CA GLN A 128 -2.68 -0.09 7.43
C GLN A 128 -3.49 1.20 7.55
N LEU A 129 -4.38 1.26 8.53
CA LEU A 129 -5.26 2.40 8.71
C LEU A 129 -4.55 3.56 9.41
N LYS A 130 -5.03 4.76 9.18
CA LYS A 130 -4.51 5.99 9.77
C LYS A 130 -4.36 5.88 11.28
N GLY A 131 -3.16 6.20 11.76
CA GLY A 131 -2.82 6.18 13.19
C GLY A 131 -2.69 4.78 13.79
N LYS A 132 -2.77 3.70 12.99
CA LYS A 132 -2.63 2.31 13.47
C LYS A 132 -1.28 1.75 13.05
N SER A 133 -0.71 0.89 13.91
CA SER A 133 0.49 0.09 13.58
C SER A 133 0.14 -1.31 13.06
N GLU A 134 -1.09 -1.77 13.34
CA GLU A 134 -1.56 -3.07 12.88
C GLU A 134 -1.77 -3.07 11.37
N ILE A 135 -1.37 -4.17 10.74
CA ILE A 135 -1.59 -4.42 9.33
C ILE A 135 -2.61 -5.56 9.15
N GLN A 136 -3.45 -5.45 8.14
CA GLN A 136 -4.45 -6.45 7.81
C GLN A 136 -4.17 -7.01 6.42
N PRO A 137 -3.90 -8.33 6.28
CA PRO A 137 -3.75 -8.94 4.97
C PRO A 137 -5.06 -8.85 4.19
N ALA A 138 -4.95 -8.63 2.89
CA ALA A 138 -6.08 -8.50 1.99
C ALA A 138 -5.73 -9.10 0.63
N PHE A 139 -6.72 -9.65 -0.06
CA PHE A 139 -6.64 -10.15 -1.42
C PHE A 139 -5.70 -11.35 -1.64
N ASP A 140 -5.92 -11.98 -2.79
CA ASP A 140 -5.09 -13.06 -3.31
C ASP A 140 -3.83 -12.52 -4.01
N ASN A 141 -3.03 -13.43 -4.56
CA ASN A 141 -1.70 -13.18 -5.11
C ASN A 141 -1.74 -12.59 -6.53
N GLU A 142 -2.53 -11.55 -6.75
CA GLU A 142 -2.59 -10.84 -8.04
C GLU A 142 -2.95 -9.36 -7.88
N ILE A 143 -2.52 -8.53 -8.83
CA ILE A 143 -2.93 -7.13 -8.90
C ILE A 143 -4.35 -7.08 -9.45
N LEU A 144 -5.23 -6.37 -8.77
CA LEU A 144 -6.65 -6.23 -9.12
C LEU A 144 -6.93 -4.86 -9.78
N ASP A 145 -8.12 -4.69 -10.34
CA ASP A 145 -8.63 -3.38 -10.69
C ASP A 145 -8.79 -2.49 -9.44
N PHE A 146 -8.66 -1.19 -9.62
CA PHE A 146 -8.61 -0.28 -8.47
C PHE A 146 -9.95 -0.17 -7.72
N ASN A 147 -11.07 -0.37 -8.41
CA ASN A 147 -12.39 -0.38 -7.77
C ASN A 147 -12.52 -1.54 -6.78
N SER A 148 -11.98 -2.72 -7.10
CA SER A 148 -11.94 -3.85 -6.17
C SER A 148 -11.19 -3.51 -4.87
N TYR A 149 -10.09 -2.77 -4.97
CA TYR A 149 -9.37 -2.26 -3.81
C TYR A 149 -10.20 -1.26 -3.01
N ILE A 150 -10.87 -0.33 -3.67
CA ILE A 150 -11.72 0.67 -3.00
C ILE A 150 -12.90 0.03 -2.29
N GLU A 151 -13.59 -0.92 -2.92
CA GLU A 151 -14.73 -1.61 -2.28
C GLU A 151 -14.30 -2.38 -1.02
N THR A 152 -13.17 -3.08 -1.08
CA THR A 152 -12.63 -3.77 0.09
C THR A 152 -12.15 -2.78 1.17
N TYR A 153 -11.52 -1.69 0.79
CA TYR A 153 -11.13 -0.62 1.72
C TYR A 153 -12.34 -0.07 2.48
N LYS A 154 -13.44 0.24 1.78
CA LYS A 154 -14.68 0.70 2.41
C LYS A 154 -15.23 -0.28 3.44
N GLN A 155 -15.18 -1.59 3.13
CA GLN A 155 -15.60 -2.65 4.06
C GLN A 155 -14.69 -2.75 5.29
N VAL A 156 -13.37 -2.68 5.09
CA VAL A 156 -12.38 -2.68 6.17
C VAL A 156 -12.60 -1.47 7.08
N ARG A 157 -12.75 -0.29 6.49
CA ARG A 157 -12.96 0.96 7.24
C ARG A 157 -14.26 0.91 8.03
N PHE A 158 -15.36 0.50 7.42
CA PHE A 158 -16.66 0.35 8.09
C PHE A 158 -16.57 -0.60 9.28
N ARG A 159 -15.93 -1.75 9.14
CA ARG A 159 -15.77 -2.73 10.22
C ARG A 159 -14.99 -2.15 11.40
N VAL A 160 -13.91 -1.42 11.14
CA VAL A 160 -13.10 -0.80 12.20
C VAL A 160 -13.88 0.30 12.90
N ASP A 161 -14.56 1.17 12.16
CA ASP A 161 -15.39 2.24 12.73
C ASP A 161 -16.52 1.67 13.59
N TYR A 162 -17.17 0.58 13.15
CA TYR A 162 -18.18 -0.13 13.93
C TYR A 162 -17.62 -0.72 15.22
N GLN A 163 -16.45 -1.35 15.18
CA GLN A 163 -15.79 -1.91 16.36
C GLN A 163 -15.40 -0.82 17.37
N GLU A 164 -14.89 0.31 16.88
CA GLU A 164 -14.54 1.46 17.73
C GLU A 164 -15.79 2.07 18.39
N LEU A 165 -16.86 2.25 17.62
CA LEU A 165 -18.13 2.73 18.15
C LEU A 165 -18.69 1.76 19.20
N PHE A 166 -18.70 0.47 18.94
CA PHE A 166 -19.18 -0.54 19.88
C PHE A 166 -18.37 -0.54 21.18
N LYS A 167 -17.05 -0.44 21.07
CA LYS A 167 -16.17 -0.32 22.24
C LYS A 167 -16.47 0.94 23.05
N TYR A 168 -16.65 2.08 22.38
CA TYR A 168 -17.02 3.34 23.02
C TYR A 168 -18.34 3.23 23.78
N VAL A 169 -19.39 2.76 23.12
CA VAL A 169 -20.72 2.57 23.72
C VAL A 169 -20.66 1.64 24.93
N ARG A 170 -19.99 0.48 24.80
CA ARG A 170 -19.85 -0.48 25.90
C ARG A 170 -19.10 0.10 27.10
N THR A 171 -18.10 0.96 26.86
CA THR A 171 -17.33 1.58 27.94
C THR A 171 -18.16 2.64 28.67
N HIS A 172 -18.97 3.42 27.96
CA HIS A 172 -19.75 4.52 28.55
C HIS A 172 -21.11 4.07 29.11
N LEU A 173 -21.73 3.02 28.57
CA LEU A 173 -22.96 2.46 29.14
C LEU A 173 -22.74 1.68 30.44
N LYS A 174 -21.53 1.25 30.75
CA LYS A 174 -21.20 0.64 32.05
C LYS A 174 -21.12 1.65 33.20
N SER A 175 -21.24 2.93 32.88
CA SER A 175 -21.19 4.04 33.86
C SER A 175 -22.60 4.49 34.28
N PHE A 176 -23.64 3.81 33.86
CA PHE A 176 -25.03 3.95 34.24
C PHE A 176 -25.54 2.68 34.93
#